data_a046ff8c2fec2f2cca0baf25410da483
#
_entry.id   a046ff8c2fec2f2cca0baf25410da483
#
_cell.length_a   1.000
_cell.length_b   1.000
_cell.length_c   1.000
_cell.angle_alpha   90.00
_cell.angle_beta   90.00
_cell.angle_gamma   90.00
#
_symmetry.space_group_name_H-M   'P 1'
#
loop_
_entity.id
_entity.type
_entity.pdbx_description
1 polymer ?
#
loop_
_entity_poly.entity_id
_entity_poly.type
_entity_poly.pdbx_seq_one_letter_code
_entity_poly.pdbx_strand_id
1 'polypeptide(L)'
;PYPISYRSIIPKENECKNLLVPVCLSASHIAYGSIRMEPVFMVLAQSAAIAATEAIHTGSVQSVNVKKVQAILHEDPLLDGSFSEILIDDSDLDLPSNNDWEVLKKQGGYGPSFLKLKNQNGQPIRFTPNIEHEGKYKVYTYYHMRKDIAPTITYFISNGTDNWTKRINKDSVKIEGQTSGEWIELGTVSYTHLTLPTTSRV
;
A
#
# COMPACT_ATOMS: atom_id res chain seq x y z
N PRO A 1 8.20 -4.25 3.72
CA PRO A 1 7.87 -5.23 2.68
C PRO A 1 8.94 -5.25 1.60
N TYR A 2 9.12 -6.38 0.93
CA TYR A 2 10.00 -6.53 -0.21
C TYR A 2 9.35 -7.46 -1.25
N PRO A 3 9.61 -7.28 -2.54
CA PRO A 3 9.04 -8.13 -3.58
C PRO A 3 9.70 -9.51 -3.59
N ILE A 4 8.89 -10.55 -3.81
CA ILE A 4 9.38 -11.90 -4.05
C ILE A 4 9.44 -12.11 -5.57
N SER A 5 10.59 -12.57 -6.05
CA SER A 5 10.78 -12.79 -7.48
C SER A 5 9.91 -13.96 -7.99
N TYR A 6 9.25 -13.79 -9.12
CA TYR A 6 8.52 -14.85 -9.80
C TYR A 6 9.41 -16.10 -10.08
N ARG A 7 10.69 -15.86 -10.34
CA ARG A 7 11.69 -16.93 -10.55
C ARG A 7 11.85 -17.86 -9.34
N SER A 8 11.43 -17.43 -8.16
CA SER A 8 11.49 -18.26 -6.95
C SER A 8 10.49 -19.42 -6.96
N ILE A 9 9.41 -19.32 -7.73
CA ILE A 9 8.33 -20.32 -7.77
C ILE A 9 8.30 -21.16 -9.03
N ILE A 10 9.28 -21.00 -9.92
CA ILE A 10 9.39 -21.77 -11.16
C ILE A 10 10.74 -22.50 -11.24
N PRO A 11 10.80 -23.71 -11.83
CA PRO A 11 12.06 -24.39 -12.13
C PRO A 11 12.77 -23.74 -13.31
N LYS A 12 13.97 -24.22 -13.61
CA LYS A 12 14.66 -23.87 -14.85
C LYS A 12 13.94 -24.48 -16.06
N GLU A 13 13.96 -23.78 -17.19
CA GLU A 13 13.23 -24.19 -18.39
C GLU A 13 13.64 -25.57 -18.92
N ASN A 14 14.93 -25.92 -18.78
CA ASN A 14 15.45 -27.23 -19.19
C ASN A 14 15.06 -28.36 -18.22
N GLU A 15 14.52 -28.05 -17.04
CA GLU A 15 14.09 -29.04 -16.05
C GLU A 15 12.60 -29.33 -16.16
N CYS A 16 11.76 -28.27 -16.18
CA CYS A 16 10.31 -28.41 -16.27
C CYS A 16 9.66 -27.12 -16.77
N LYS A 17 8.71 -27.21 -17.71
CA LYS A 17 8.04 -26.06 -18.34
C LYS A 17 6.64 -25.79 -17.81
N ASN A 18 6.06 -26.66 -17.02
CA ASN A 18 4.67 -26.60 -16.57
C ASN A 18 4.50 -26.79 -15.05
N LEU A 19 5.48 -26.39 -14.27
CA LEU A 19 5.46 -26.52 -12.80
C LEU A 19 5.58 -25.16 -12.14
N LEU A 20 4.70 -24.92 -11.16
CA LEU A 20 4.72 -23.79 -10.24
C LEU A 20 4.74 -24.31 -8.80
N VAL A 21 5.65 -23.78 -7.98
CA VAL A 21 5.89 -24.26 -6.60
C VAL A 21 5.79 -23.14 -5.57
N PRO A 22 4.58 -22.66 -5.23
CA PRO A 22 4.40 -21.51 -4.36
C PRO A 22 4.81 -21.74 -2.90
N VAL A 23 4.91 -23.00 -2.45
CA VAL A 23 5.28 -23.32 -1.06
C VAL A 23 6.74 -23.76 -0.99
N CYS A 24 7.15 -24.70 -1.84
CA CYS A 24 8.54 -25.21 -1.90
C CYS A 24 9.40 -24.35 -2.82
N LEU A 25 9.33 -23.04 -2.65
CA LEU A 25 10.00 -22.07 -3.49
C LEU A 25 11.51 -22.00 -3.25
N SER A 26 12.23 -21.48 -4.24
CA SER A 26 13.68 -21.23 -4.14
C SER A 26 13.94 -19.93 -3.40
N ALA A 27 14.58 -20.02 -2.22
CA ALA A 27 14.96 -18.86 -1.42
C ALA A 27 16.25 -19.16 -0.65
N SER A 28 17.01 -18.12 -0.31
CA SER A 28 18.09 -18.25 0.67
C SER A 28 17.52 -18.55 2.06
N HIS A 29 18.34 -19.13 2.94
CA HIS A 29 17.93 -19.45 4.31
C HIS A 29 17.36 -18.21 5.03
N ILE A 30 18.02 -17.07 4.88
CA ILE A 30 17.59 -15.81 5.52
C ILE A 30 16.25 -15.33 4.94
N ALA A 31 16.10 -15.32 3.61
CA ALA A 31 14.86 -14.93 2.96
C ALA A 31 13.70 -15.86 3.33
N TYR A 32 13.94 -17.17 3.36
CA TYR A 32 12.93 -18.15 3.71
C TYR A 32 12.39 -17.96 5.11
N GLY A 33 13.20 -17.44 6.05
CA GLY A 33 12.76 -17.12 7.41
C GLY A 33 11.55 -16.19 7.46
N SER A 34 11.40 -15.27 6.50
CA SER A 34 10.25 -14.36 6.37
C SER A 34 9.22 -14.84 5.33
N ILE A 35 9.65 -15.55 4.29
CA ILE A 35 8.75 -16.03 3.23
C ILE A 35 7.88 -17.22 3.70
N ARG A 36 8.36 -18.04 4.62
CA ARG A 36 7.70 -19.26 5.13
C ARG A 36 6.38 -19.03 5.86
N MET A 37 5.94 -17.79 5.98
CA MET A 37 4.69 -17.47 6.66
C MET A 37 3.49 -17.86 5.79
N GLU A 38 2.50 -18.51 6.37
CA GLU A 38 1.30 -19.00 5.68
C GLU A 38 0.59 -17.94 4.81
N PRO A 39 0.38 -16.69 5.26
CA PRO A 39 -0.21 -15.66 4.40
C PRO A 39 0.61 -15.37 3.14
N VAL A 40 1.95 -15.47 3.23
CA VAL A 40 2.82 -15.27 2.06
C VAL A 40 2.65 -16.42 1.06
N PHE A 41 2.52 -17.65 1.53
CA PHE A 41 2.23 -18.80 0.66
C PHE A 41 0.87 -18.66 -0.03
N MET A 42 -0.15 -18.12 0.65
CA MET A 42 -1.45 -17.86 0.04
C MET A 42 -1.35 -16.85 -1.11
N VAL A 43 -0.63 -15.74 -0.92
CA VAL A 43 -0.36 -14.74 -1.98
C VAL A 43 0.44 -15.35 -3.14
N LEU A 44 1.45 -16.17 -2.84
CA LEU A 44 2.23 -16.86 -3.87
C LEU A 44 1.38 -17.89 -4.63
N ALA A 45 0.48 -18.60 -3.96
CA ALA A 45 -0.43 -19.56 -4.60
C ALA A 45 -1.41 -18.86 -5.54
N GLN A 46 -1.96 -17.72 -5.15
CA GLN A 46 -2.81 -16.88 -5.99
C GLN A 46 -2.04 -16.39 -7.23
N SER A 47 -0.83 -15.87 -7.03
CA SER A 47 0.06 -15.45 -8.13
C SER A 47 0.38 -16.61 -9.07
N ALA A 48 0.62 -17.81 -8.54
CA ALA A 48 0.87 -19.02 -9.31
C ALA A 48 -0.36 -19.46 -10.11
N ALA A 49 -1.57 -19.34 -9.56
CA ALA A 49 -2.81 -19.67 -10.27
C ALA A 49 -3.02 -18.78 -11.50
N ILE A 50 -2.84 -17.45 -11.36
CA ILE A 50 -2.92 -16.51 -12.48
C ILE A 50 -1.82 -16.78 -13.50
N ALA A 51 -0.59 -17.04 -13.04
CA ALA A 51 0.53 -17.38 -13.91
C ALA A 51 0.29 -18.70 -14.67
N ALA A 52 -0.38 -19.68 -14.06
CA ALA A 52 -0.73 -20.93 -14.72
C ALA A 52 -1.70 -20.72 -15.88
N THR A 53 -2.71 -19.86 -15.74
CA THR A 53 -3.63 -19.52 -16.83
C THR A 53 -2.90 -18.83 -17.98
N GLU A 54 -1.96 -17.93 -17.70
CA GLU A 54 -1.13 -17.29 -18.71
C GLU A 54 -0.17 -18.31 -19.39
N ALA A 55 0.40 -19.23 -18.61
CA ALA A 55 1.31 -20.26 -19.13
C ALA A 55 0.63 -21.23 -20.12
N ILE A 56 -0.67 -21.47 -20.02
CA ILE A 56 -1.45 -22.25 -20.98
C ILE A 56 -1.36 -21.60 -22.38
N HIS A 57 -1.40 -20.28 -22.44
CA HIS A 57 -1.34 -19.53 -23.70
C HIS A 57 0.09 -19.38 -24.22
N THR A 58 1.07 -19.27 -23.33
CA THR A 58 2.48 -19.05 -23.70
C THR A 58 3.28 -20.35 -23.87
N GLY A 59 2.73 -21.50 -23.43
CA GLY A 59 3.34 -22.81 -23.54
C GLY A 59 4.37 -23.15 -22.47
N SER A 60 4.76 -22.20 -21.60
CA SER A 60 5.67 -22.49 -20.48
C SER A 60 5.52 -21.46 -19.35
N VAL A 61 5.77 -21.90 -18.13
CA VAL A 61 5.76 -21.01 -16.95
C VAL A 61 6.91 -19.99 -16.99
N GLN A 62 8.00 -20.26 -17.71
CA GLN A 62 9.12 -19.35 -17.88
C GLN A 62 8.81 -18.20 -18.86
N SER A 63 7.85 -18.41 -19.77
CA SER A 63 7.44 -17.43 -20.79
C SER A 63 6.28 -16.52 -20.34
N VAL A 64 5.83 -16.66 -19.09
CA VAL A 64 4.73 -15.85 -18.53
C VAL A 64 5.11 -14.36 -18.45
N ASN A 65 4.20 -13.51 -18.90
CA ASN A 65 4.34 -12.07 -18.72
C ASN A 65 4.01 -11.68 -17.27
N VAL A 66 5.05 -11.56 -16.44
CA VAL A 66 4.91 -11.24 -15.02
C VAL A 66 4.21 -9.89 -14.78
N LYS A 67 4.39 -8.90 -15.67
CA LYS A 67 3.70 -7.60 -15.54
C LYS A 67 2.19 -7.76 -15.73
N LYS A 68 1.74 -8.66 -16.60
CA LYS A 68 0.31 -8.96 -16.77
C LYS A 68 -0.26 -9.63 -15.53
N VAL A 69 0.48 -10.58 -14.94
CA VAL A 69 0.09 -11.21 -13.65
C VAL A 69 -0.03 -10.16 -12.55
N GLN A 70 0.94 -9.25 -12.46
CA GLN A 70 0.92 -8.16 -11.47
C GLN A 70 -0.26 -7.20 -11.69
N ALA A 71 -0.60 -6.88 -12.95
CA ALA A 71 -1.74 -6.02 -13.26
C ALA A 71 -3.07 -6.66 -12.80
N ILE A 72 -3.28 -7.94 -13.09
CA ILE A 72 -4.48 -8.68 -12.66
C ILE A 72 -4.59 -8.71 -11.13
N LEU A 73 -3.48 -9.01 -10.44
CA LEU A 73 -3.44 -9.01 -8.97
C LEU A 73 -3.67 -7.63 -8.35
N HIS A 74 -3.29 -6.58 -9.06
CA HIS A 74 -3.48 -5.20 -8.59
C HIS A 74 -4.92 -4.72 -8.80
N GLU A 75 -5.54 -5.12 -9.91
CA GLU A 75 -6.92 -4.78 -10.25
C GLU A 75 -7.93 -5.49 -9.34
N ASP A 76 -7.71 -6.78 -9.09
CA ASP A 76 -8.58 -7.61 -8.22
C ASP A 76 -7.73 -8.51 -7.31
N PRO A 77 -7.17 -7.97 -6.21
CA PRO A 77 -6.22 -8.68 -5.37
C PRO A 77 -6.80 -9.88 -4.64
N LEU A 78 -8.13 -9.92 -4.44
CA LEU A 78 -8.82 -11.03 -3.79
C LEU A 78 -9.51 -11.97 -4.79
N LEU A 79 -9.56 -11.61 -6.08
CA LEU A 79 -10.29 -12.32 -7.15
C LEU A 79 -11.77 -12.52 -6.82
N ASP A 80 -12.36 -11.58 -6.12
CA ASP A 80 -13.76 -11.58 -5.69
C ASP A 80 -14.56 -10.38 -6.25
N GLY A 81 -13.95 -9.59 -7.14
CA GLY A 81 -14.52 -8.38 -7.73
C GLY A 81 -14.45 -7.17 -6.79
N SER A 82 -13.74 -7.27 -5.68
CA SER A 82 -13.48 -6.12 -4.82
C SER A 82 -12.39 -5.22 -5.40
N PHE A 83 -12.47 -3.92 -5.11
CA PHE A 83 -11.43 -2.99 -5.52
C PHE A 83 -10.28 -2.98 -4.51
N SER A 84 -9.07 -2.79 -5.05
CA SER A 84 -7.88 -2.63 -4.22
C SER A 84 -8.00 -1.45 -3.27
N GLU A 85 -7.45 -1.58 -2.09
CA GLU A 85 -7.28 -0.45 -1.18
C GLU A 85 -6.36 0.60 -1.81
N ILE A 86 -6.71 1.87 -1.67
CA ILE A 86 -5.89 2.98 -2.14
C ILE A 86 -4.97 3.39 -1.00
N LEU A 87 -3.70 3.09 -1.13
CA LEU A 87 -2.67 3.48 -0.18
C LEU A 87 -1.83 4.61 -0.75
N ILE A 88 -1.63 5.68 0.04
CA ILE A 88 -0.72 6.77 -0.29
C ILE A 88 0.26 6.92 0.86
N ASP A 89 1.53 6.76 0.55
CA ASP A 89 2.62 6.97 1.51
C ASP A 89 3.30 8.34 1.27
N ASP A 90 4.11 8.79 2.21
CA ASP A 90 4.88 10.03 2.06
C ASP A 90 5.89 9.96 0.91
N SER A 91 6.33 8.76 0.53
CA SER A 91 7.17 8.51 -0.64
C SER A 91 6.49 8.79 -1.98
N ASP A 92 5.16 8.83 -2.01
CA ASP A 92 4.37 9.11 -3.22
C ASP A 92 4.14 10.62 -3.43
N LEU A 93 4.57 11.45 -2.48
CA LEU A 93 4.41 12.88 -2.53
C LEU A 93 5.59 13.58 -3.19
N ASP A 94 5.30 14.43 -4.16
CA ASP A 94 6.28 15.35 -4.74
C ASP A 94 6.42 16.59 -3.84
N LEU A 95 7.33 16.51 -2.87
CA LEU A 95 7.53 17.57 -1.88
C LEU A 95 8.49 18.63 -2.40
N PRO A 96 8.09 19.92 -2.44
CA PRO A 96 9.00 21.01 -2.78
C PRO A 96 10.20 21.07 -1.82
N SER A 97 11.37 21.41 -2.32
CA SER A 97 12.62 21.44 -1.52
C SER A 97 12.58 22.40 -0.32
N ASN A 98 11.73 23.41 -0.36
CA ASN A 98 11.57 24.42 0.68
C ASN A 98 10.28 24.27 1.50
N ASN A 99 9.70 23.07 1.55
CA ASN A 99 8.50 22.80 2.34
C ASN A 99 8.78 22.82 3.86
N ASP A 100 7.70 22.92 4.63
CA ASP A 100 7.76 22.92 6.11
C ASP A 100 7.96 21.54 6.72
N TRP A 101 8.09 20.50 5.89
CA TRP A 101 8.17 19.10 6.32
C TRP A 101 9.55 18.51 6.09
N GLU A 102 9.96 17.64 6.97
CA GLU A 102 11.20 16.86 6.90
C GLU A 102 10.84 15.39 6.69
N VAL A 103 11.48 14.76 5.69
CA VAL A 103 11.36 13.31 5.46
C VAL A 103 12.38 12.60 6.34
N LEU A 104 11.91 11.80 7.27
CA LEU A 104 12.75 11.01 8.17
C LEU A 104 12.75 9.55 7.73
N LYS A 105 13.89 9.08 7.20
CA LYS A 105 14.12 7.68 6.86
C LYS A 105 14.49 6.91 8.12
N LYS A 106 13.52 6.34 8.81
CA LYS A 106 13.70 5.56 10.02
C LYS A 106 12.79 4.35 10.02
N GLN A 107 13.22 3.29 10.68
CA GLN A 107 12.37 2.12 10.94
C GLN A 107 11.23 2.48 11.90
N GLY A 108 10.09 1.83 11.72
CA GLY A 108 8.97 1.88 12.63
C GLY A 108 7.72 2.62 12.13
N GLY A 109 7.74 3.22 10.92
CA GLY A 109 6.54 3.66 10.22
C GLY A 109 5.84 2.51 9.49
N TYR A 110 4.76 2.82 8.77
CA TYR A 110 4.14 1.88 7.84
C TYR A 110 5.09 1.67 6.64
N GLY A 111 5.58 2.74 6.05
CA GLY A 111 6.55 2.76 4.96
C GLY A 111 8.00 2.93 5.46
N PRO A 112 8.94 3.15 4.53
CA PRO A 112 10.37 3.33 4.82
C PRO A 112 10.71 4.68 5.44
N SER A 113 9.78 5.63 5.40
CA SER A 113 9.93 6.99 5.89
C SER A 113 8.64 7.50 6.54
N PHE A 114 8.71 8.69 7.10
CA PHE A 114 7.57 9.45 7.57
C PHE A 114 7.90 10.95 7.59
N LEU A 115 6.86 11.76 7.57
CA LEU A 115 6.98 13.21 7.56
C LEU A 115 6.94 13.78 8.97
N LYS A 116 7.84 14.70 9.24
CA LYS A 116 7.87 15.50 10.47
C LYS A 116 7.77 16.98 10.12
N LEU A 117 6.85 17.69 10.79
CA LEU A 117 6.74 19.13 10.67
C LEU A 117 7.96 19.80 11.34
N LYS A 118 8.64 20.69 10.62
CA LYS A 118 9.83 21.42 11.11
C LYS A 118 9.46 22.46 12.15
N ASN A 119 8.34 23.17 11.94
CA ASN A 119 7.88 24.27 12.77
C ASN A 119 6.39 24.11 13.09
N GLN A 120 5.95 24.50 14.28
CA GLN A 120 4.56 24.37 14.72
C GLN A 120 3.54 25.13 13.84
N ASN A 121 3.97 26.17 13.15
CA ASN A 121 3.13 27.00 12.27
C ASN A 121 3.29 26.66 10.79
N GLY A 122 3.86 25.48 10.46
CA GLY A 122 4.04 25.05 9.08
C GLY A 122 2.72 24.73 8.38
N GLN A 123 2.76 24.83 7.06
CA GLN A 123 1.59 24.55 6.22
C GLN A 123 1.19 23.07 6.28
N PRO A 124 -0.11 22.76 6.19
CA PRO A 124 -0.57 21.39 6.13
C PRO A 124 -0.06 20.69 4.87
N ILE A 125 0.20 19.39 4.98
CA ILE A 125 0.51 18.56 3.84
C ILE A 125 -0.76 17.92 3.30
N ARG A 126 -0.84 17.76 1.97
CA ARG A 126 -2.00 17.21 1.30
C ARG A 126 -1.67 15.86 0.68
N PHE A 127 -2.52 14.87 0.93
CA PHE A 127 -2.56 13.59 0.26
C PHE A 127 -3.79 13.56 -0.65
N THR A 128 -3.59 13.29 -1.93
CA THR A 128 -4.66 13.26 -2.92
C THR A 128 -4.69 11.90 -3.59
N PRO A 129 -5.66 11.03 -3.25
CA PRO A 129 -5.80 9.73 -3.90
C PRO A 129 -6.26 9.89 -5.34
N ASN A 130 -5.81 8.98 -6.21
CA ASN A 130 -6.46 8.74 -7.48
C ASN A 130 -7.58 7.72 -7.25
N ILE A 131 -8.85 8.15 -7.34
CA ILE A 131 -10.02 7.31 -7.14
C ILE A 131 -10.65 7.03 -8.49
N GLU A 132 -10.63 5.79 -8.93
CA GLU A 132 -11.11 5.38 -10.26
C GLU A 132 -12.60 4.98 -10.27
N HIS A 133 -13.14 4.62 -9.12
CA HIS A 133 -14.51 4.13 -9.00
C HIS A 133 -15.34 4.98 -8.05
N GLU A 134 -16.61 5.17 -8.40
CA GLU A 134 -17.56 5.80 -7.49
C GLU A 134 -17.88 4.88 -6.31
N GLY A 135 -18.11 5.45 -5.15
CA GLY A 135 -18.46 4.65 -3.98
C GLY A 135 -18.26 5.34 -2.66
N LYS A 136 -18.45 4.56 -1.60
CA LYS A 136 -18.17 4.98 -0.23
C LYS A 136 -16.83 4.43 0.22
N TYR A 137 -15.92 5.32 0.59
CA TYR A 137 -14.58 4.98 1.03
C TYR A 137 -14.41 5.31 2.50
N LYS A 138 -13.97 4.34 3.27
CA LYS A 138 -13.48 4.58 4.62
C LYS A 138 -12.05 5.12 4.52
N VAL A 139 -11.80 6.24 5.16
CA VAL A 139 -10.49 6.91 5.16
C VAL A 139 -9.78 6.61 6.47
N TYR A 140 -8.56 6.13 6.38
CA TYR A 140 -7.71 5.81 7.51
C TYR A 140 -6.40 6.57 7.44
N THR A 141 -5.76 6.76 8.59
CA THR A 141 -4.38 7.18 8.71
C THR A 141 -3.60 6.21 9.55
N TYR A 142 -2.34 5.93 9.17
CA TYR A 142 -1.44 5.18 10.03
C TYR A 142 -0.82 6.13 11.05
N TYR A 143 -1.22 5.98 12.31
CA TYR A 143 -0.71 6.77 13.42
C TYR A 143 0.50 6.09 14.02
N HIS A 144 1.69 6.58 13.68
CA HIS A 144 2.94 6.06 14.22
C HIS A 144 3.20 6.62 15.63
N MET A 145 3.24 5.73 16.63
CA MET A 145 3.44 6.14 18.02
C MET A 145 4.91 6.47 18.30
N ARG A 146 5.18 7.72 18.66
CA ARG A 146 6.51 8.21 19.00
C ARG A 146 6.48 9.07 20.25
N LYS A 147 7.63 9.16 20.93
CA LYS A 147 7.77 10.01 22.13
C LYS A 147 7.65 11.50 21.78
N ASP A 148 8.16 11.89 20.62
CA ASP A 148 8.22 13.28 20.11
C ASP A 148 7.05 13.68 19.20
N ILE A 149 5.97 12.90 19.19
CA ILE A 149 4.77 13.25 18.43
C ILE A 149 3.99 14.37 19.11
N ALA A 150 3.33 15.22 18.31
CA ALA A 150 2.47 16.26 18.82
C ALA A 150 1.33 15.69 19.67
N PRO A 151 0.89 16.38 20.73
CA PRO A 151 -0.22 15.92 21.58
C PRO A 151 -1.51 15.72 20.80
N THR A 152 -1.73 16.51 19.75
CA THR A 152 -2.91 16.43 18.88
C THR A 152 -2.50 16.64 17.43
N ILE A 153 -3.00 15.76 16.55
CA ILE A 153 -2.89 15.92 15.10
C ILE A 153 -4.29 16.17 14.54
N THR A 154 -4.40 17.17 13.68
CA THR A 154 -5.65 17.54 13.03
C THR A 154 -5.61 17.15 11.56
N TYR A 155 -6.60 16.38 11.13
CA TYR A 155 -6.79 15.96 9.75
C TYR A 155 -7.98 16.69 9.15
N PHE A 156 -7.80 17.25 7.96
CA PHE A 156 -8.83 17.86 7.14
C PHE A 156 -9.13 16.94 5.98
N ILE A 157 -10.37 16.52 5.83
CA ILE A 157 -10.79 15.59 4.80
C ILE A 157 -11.82 16.30 3.92
N SER A 158 -11.68 16.16 2.60
CA SER A 158 -12.56 16.76 1.61
C SER A 158 -12.80 15.82 0.45
N ASN A 159 -14.04 15.76 -0.03
CA ASN A 159 -14.41 15.09 -1.29
C ASN A 159 -14.70 16.10 -2.41
N GLY A 160 -14.34 17.38 -2.20
CA GLY A 160 -14.63 18.47 -3.13
C GLY A 160 -15.97 19.19 -2.83
N THR A 161 -16.94 18.50 -2.26
CA THR A 161 -18.25 19.08 -1.88
C THR A 161 -18.35 19.25 -0.37
N ASP A 162 -18.05 18.18 0.36
CA ASP A 162 -18.12 18.14 1.81
C ASP A 162 -16.73 18.21 2.43
N ASN A 163 -16.65 18.87 3.57
CA ASN A 163 -15.41 19.01 4.31
C ASN A 163 -15.67 18.70 5.79
N TRP A 164 -14.77 17.94 6.40
CA TRP A 164 -14.82 17.69 7.84
C TRP A 164 -13.43 17.61 8.44
N THR A 165 -13.37 17.65 9.74
CA THR A 165 -12.13 17.67 10.50
C THR A 165 -12.15 16.56 11.54
N LYS A 166 -11.07 15.79 11.61
CA LYS A 166 -10.82 14.80 12.66
C LYS A 166 -9.59 15.21 13.47
N ARG A 167 -9.74 15.28 14.78
CA ARG A 167 -8.63 15.48 15.71
C ARG A 167 -8.32 14.18 16.41
N ILE A 168 -7.05 13.80 16.40
CA ILE A 168 -6.55 12.63 17.11
C ILE A 168 -5.67 13.11 18.24
N ASN A 169 -6.04 12.78 19.46
CA ASN A 169 -5.23 13.02 20.64
C ASN A 169 -4.32 11.80 20.87
N LYS A 170 -3.04 12.03 21.09
CA LYS A 170 -2.04 10.98 21.36
C LYS A 170 -2.47 10.02 22.47
N ASP A 171 -3.02 10.55 23.56
CA ASP A 171 -3.40 9.77 24.73
C ASP A 171 -4.65 8.90 24.50
N SER A 172 -5.40 9.15 23.42
CA SER A 172 -6.57 8.36 23.04
C SER A 172 -6.23 7.17 22.13
N VAL A 173 -5.00 7.13 21.58
CA VAL A 173 -4.57 6.07 20.68
C VAL A 173 -4.05 4.89 21.48
N LYS A 174 -4.68 3.73 21.27
CA LYS A 174 -4.22 2.46 21.81
C LYS A 174 -3.66 1.63 20.67
N ILE A 175 -2.43 1.18 20.82
CA ILE A 175 -1.81 0.27 19.85
C ILE A 175 -2.18 -1.14 20.25
N GLU A 176 -2.80 -1.86 19.33
CA GLU A 176 -3.12 -3.27 19.50
C GLU A 176 -2.01 -4.13 18.87
N GLY A 177 -1.48 -5.06 19.62
CA GLY A 177 -0.41 -5.94 19.18
C GLY A 177 1.01 -5.36 19.30
N GLN A 178 1.95 -5.95 18.56
CA GLN A 178 3.38 -5.58 18.56
C GLN A 178 3.75 -4.75 17.32
N THR A 179 3.00 -3.69 17.06
CA THR A 179 3.18 -2.80 15.92
C THR A 179 3.75 -1.46 16.37
N SER A 180 4.34 -0.71 15.44
CA SER A 180 4.89 0.63 15.71
C SER A 180 3.84 1.74 15.71
N GLY A 181 2.61 1.43 15.30
CA GLY A 181 1.50 2.36 15.19
C GLY A 181 0.18 1.65 14.97
N GLU A 182 -0.88 2.42 14.73
CA GLU A 182 -2.24 1.92 14.56
C GLU A 182 -2.95 2.62 13.40
N TRP A 183 -3.80 1.88 12.66
CA TRP A 183 -4.68 2.45 11.67
C TRP A 183 -5.91 3.08 12.35
N ILE A 184 -6.09 4.37 12.17
CA ILE A 184 -7.17 5.13 12.79
C ILE A 184 -8.13 5.61 11.70
N GLU A 185 -9.41 5.26 11.85
CA GLU A 185 -10.45 5.73 10.95
C GLU A 185 -10.67 7.25 11.12
N LEU A 186 -10.54 7.97 10.02
CA LEU A 186 -10.80 9.41 9.95
C LEU A 186 -12.27 9.69 9.61
N GLY A 187 -12.93 8.78 8.91
CA GLY A 187 -14.34 8.88 8.52
C GLY A 187 -14.63 8.17 7.21
N THR A 188 -15.88 8.31 6.75
CA THR A 188 -16.35 7.73 5.48
C THR A 188 -16.68 8.83 4.49
N VAL A 189 -16.18 8.71 3.27
CA VAL A 189 -16.35 9.65 2.17
C VAL A 189 -17.21 9.02 1.09
N SER A 190 -18.20 9.73 0.59
CA SER A 190 -18.87 9.37 -0.66
C SER A 190 -18.14 10.08 -1.81
N TYR A 191 -17.66 9.30 -2.77
CA TYR A 191 -17.03 9.81 -3.99
C TYR A 191 -17.93 9.53 -5.18
N THR A 192 -18.25 10.58 -5.92
CA THR A 192 -18.93 10.52 -7.21
C THR A 192 -18.03 11.17 -8.25
N HIS A 193 -17.91 10.60 -9.44
CA HIS A 193 -17.16 11.19 -10.54
C HIS A 193 -17.81 12.51 -11.01
N LEU A 194 -17.62 13.55 -10.23
CA LEU A 194 -17.78 14.91 -10.71
C LEU A 194 -16.47 15.27 -11.41
N THR A 195 -16.53 15.48 -12.72
CA THR A 195 -15.47 16.17 -13.46
C THR A 195 -15.29 17.54 -12.83
N LEU A 196 -14.40 17.66 -11.88
CA LEU A 196 -14.01 18.95 -11.34
C LEU A 196 -13.24 19.69 -12.44
N PRO A 197 -13.68 20.91 -12.81
CA PRO A 197 -12.83 21.76 -13.62
C PRO A 197 -11.56 22.03 -12.79
N THR A 198 -10.42 21.60 -13.29
CA THR A 198 -9.10 21.94 -12.78
C THR A 198 -8.86 23.43 -12.96
N THR A 199 -9.32 24.23 -12.03
CA THR A 199 -8.86 25.62 -11.87
C THR A 199 -8.14 25.72 -10.55
N SER A 200 -6.85 25.33 -10.57
CA SER A 200 -5.89 25.88 -9.63
C SER A 200 -5.80 27.38 -9.87
N ARG A 201 -6.29 28.19 -8.96
CA ARG A 201 -5.83 29.56 -8.80
C ARG A 201 -5.06 29.64 -7.49
N VAL A 202 -3.84 30.13 -7.69
CA VAL A 202 -2.81 30.60 -6.76
C VAL A 202 -3.38 31.40 -5.62
#